data_d7b474712270ed3561ade03ddca46194
#
_entry.id   d7b474712270ed3561ade03ddca46194
#
_cell.length_a   1.000
_cell.length_b   1.000
_cell.length_c   1.000
_cell.angle_alpha   90.00
_cell.angle_beta   90.00
_cell.angle_gamma   90.00
#
_symmetry.space_group_name_H-M   'P 1'
#
loop_
_entity.id
_entity.type
_entity.pdbx_description
1 polymer ?
#
loop_
_entity_poly.entity_id
_entity_poly.type
_entity_poly.pdbx_seq_one_letter_code
_entity_poly.pdbx_strand_id
1 'polypeptide(L)'
;MYRHVRRGSATLCSLALLLGTATSAQADELELDWSGRIQSDLRFRMQPVGVGDWYSRQELPAGVERNWNTLGLKLEADYGRFHGVAAVDFVWSGYPERMTAVGDLSRIEKADPYRLEARAVYMEAEGLFVKGLDLRIGQQVVSWGVGDQFNPTNNLNSDDLRDPLLFGRQIANFMVKADYWISEEWSISGVLVPIFKPAMLPLSGSLAVAQLDRLPFVSDSLRQRVVAEQATAQTLFGHPTIIGNVTPVMPEPTFDNMQVAYRIAGTIKEHDIALSYYNGRTDFPQPRSNHTRQALGRRCNPNDANDCVDGVLLTDVTLEYPRMHVYGLNATGEVNPFSWISEEISGIGYRFEGALVVPQRQSIRLTNDELAFGIPQPAGEYDYDGDGRPGGAGGREPLVVDDTPFLKWVLGLDYTFGEHVYVNAMWVHGLVDEYGAGDWIKEGYVVRQSGVVDGANVLACTLAKNGEMCSREILRPRLGDYVVLGADFKFANQAGMFRLFTILDATPLVEETWDNDEGKRVRRTISPLSAEGFSMVIFPELDYNFGNGLELAAGALLQLGKPYTKFGSPETGGSTVFTRAKYSF
;
A
#
# COMPACT_ATOMS: atom_id res chain seq x y z
N MET A 1 -29.78 33.13 -44.98
CA MET A 1 -28.43 33.10 -45.57
C MET A 1 -27.67 31.92 -44.98
N TYR A 2 -27.77 30.76 -45.64
CA TYR A 2 -27.18 29.51 -45.22
C TYR A 2 -25.69 29.50 -45.51
N ARG A 3 -24.84 29.12 -44.56
CA ARG A 3 -23.45 28.73 -44.84
C ARG A 3 -23.18 27.37 -44.27
N HIS A 4 -22.84 26.48 -45.20
CA HIS A 4 -22.36 25.10 -45.03
C HIS A 4 -21.13 25.05 -44.11
N VAL A 5 -21.19 24.20 -43.09
CA VAL A 5 -19.99 23.75 -42.37
C VAL A 5 -19.58 22.42 -42.98
N ARG A 6 -18.41 22.41 -43.58
CA ARG A 6 -17.74 21.21 -44.14
C ARG A 6 -17.34 20.29 -42.98
N ARG A 7 -17.73 19.03 -43.12
CA ARG A 7 -17.18 17.91 -42.33
C ARG A 7 -15.70 17.75 -42.68
N GLY A 8 -14.82 17.95 -41.70
CA GLY A 8 -13.42 17.55 -41.76
C GLY A 8 -13.30 16.08 -41.35
N SER A 9 -12.97 15.23 -42.32
CA SER A 9 -12.60 13.84 -42.08
C SER A 9 -11.25 13.81 -41.38
N ALA A 10 -11.20 13.44 -40.10
CA ALA A 10 -9.95 13.13 -39.42
C ALA A 10 -9.53 11.71 -39.82
N THR A 11 -8.39 11.65 -40.46
CA THR A 11 -7.72 10.45 -40.95
C THR A 11 -7.22 9.62 -39.74
N LEU A 12 -7.97 8.61 -39.38
CA LEU A 12 -7.51 7.48 -38.56
C LEU A 12 -7.12 6.37 -39.54
N CYS A 13 -5.94 6.45 -40.08
CA CYS A 13 -5.33 5.41 -40.89
C CYS A 13 -3.94 5.13 -40.35
N SER A 14 -3.71 3.93 -39.87
CA SER A 14 -2.54 3.11 -40.12
C SER A 14 -2.35 2.05 -39.04
N LEU A 15 -3.24 1.06 -38.97
CA LEU A 15 -2.90 -0.27 -38.43
C LEU A 15 -3.85 -1.37 -38.99
N ALA A 16 -4.06 -1.37 -40.28
CA ALA A 16 -4.84 -2.41 -40.94
C ALA A 16 -4.14 -2.84 -42.23
N LEU A 17 -3.02 -3.55 -42.10
CA LEU A 17 -2.41 -4.24 -43.25
C LEU A 17 -1.56 -5.40 -42.72
N LEU A 18 -2.23 -6.52 -42.46
CA LEU A 18 -1.68 -7.90 -42.57
C LEU A 18 -2.79 -8.91 -42.20
N LEU A 19 -3.81 -9.04 -43.06
CA LEU A 19 -4.69 -10.21 -43.06
C LEU A 19 -5.26 -10.39 -44.46
N GLY A 20 -4.55 -11.13 -45.26
CA GLY A 20 -5.04 -11.64 -46.50
C GLY A 20 -5.15 -13.15 -46.45
N THR A 21 -6.36 -13.66 -46.26
CA THR A 21 -6.94 -14.80 -47.00
C THR A 21 -8.38 -14.96 -46.54
N ALA A 22 -9.30 -14.55 -47.37
CA ALA A 22 -10.73 -14.66 -47.13
C ALA A 22 -11.20 -16.10 -47.32
N THR A 23 -11.70 -16.69 -46.24
CA THR A 23 -12.76 -17.70 -46.30
C THR A 23 -14.07 -16.96 -45.94
N SER A 24 -15.14 -17.24 -46.68
CA SER A 24 -16.47 -16.65 -46.53
C SER A 24 -16.95 -16.74 -45.08
N ALA A 25 -16.66 -15.70 -44.31
CA ALA A 25 -17.17 -15.52 -42.97
C ALA A 25 -18.43 -14.65 -43.06
N GLN A 26 -19.46 -15.03 -42.34
CA GLN A 26 -20.53 -14.14 -41.92
C GLN A 26 -19.84 -12.87 -41.43
N ALA A 27 -20.19 -11.71 -41.92
CA ALA A 27 -19.55 -10.47 -41.53
C ALA A 27 -19.89 -10.25 -40.06
N ASP A 28 -18.87 -10.32 -39.18
CA ASP A 28 -19.03 -9.98 -37.77
C ASP A 28 -19.47 -8.51 -37.69
N GLU A 29 -20.52 -8.23 -36.96
CA GLU A 29 -21.03 -6.88 -36.74
C GLU A 29 -20.26 -6.27 -35.56
N LEU A 30 -19.86 -5.01 -35.67
CA LEU A 30 -19.21 -4.29 -34.58
C LEU A 30 -20.29 -3.89 -33.54
N GLU A 31 -20.22 -4.48 -32.37
CA GLU A 31 -21.03 -4.10 -31.22
C GLU A 31 -20.28 -3.08 -30.36
N LEU A 32 -20.97 -2.00 -29.98
CA LEU A 32 -20.41 -0.94 -29.13
C LEU A 32 -21.33 -0.70 -27.94
N ASP A 33 -20.82 -0.96 -26.75
CA ASP A 33 -21.47 -0.64 -25.50
C ASP A 33 -20.75 0.48 -24.77
N TRP A 34 -21.51 1.41 -24.24
CA TRP A 34 -20.94 2.47 -23.43
C TRP A 34 -21.71 2.68 -22.14
N SER A 35 -20.99 3.01 -21.10
CA SER A 35 -21.54 3.32 -19.80
C SER A 35 -20.72 4.41 -19.11
N GLY A 36 -21.32 5.03 -18.12
CA GLY A 36 -20.60 6.07 -17.40
C GLY A 36 -21.10 6.25 -15.99
N ARG A 37 -20.33 7.03 -15.23
CA ARG A 37 -20.71 7.47 -13.89
C ARG A 37 -20.24 8.89 -13.60
N ILE A 38 -21.04 9.59 -12.84
CA ILE A 38 -20.66 10.84 -12.18
C ILE A 38 -20.67 10.56 -10.69
N GLN A 39 -19.58 10.92 -10.00
CA GLN A 39 -19.44 10.69 -8.57
C GLN A 39 -18.83 11.92 -7.89
N SER A 40 -19.39 12.29 -6.73
CA SER A 40 -18.80 13.28 -5.83
C SER A 40 -18.50 12.60 -4.49
N ASP A 41 -17.27 12.70 -4.01
CA ASP A 41 -16.79 12.12 -2.75
C ASP A 41 -16.22 13.25 -1.89
N LEU A 42 -16.83 13.50 -0.75
CA LEU A 42 -16.43 14.52 0.20
C LEU A 42 -16.04 13.87 1.53
N ARG A 43 -14.84 14.19 2.04
CA ARG A 43 -14.30 13.63 3.28
C ARG A 43 -13.80 14.71 4.23
N PHE A 44 -13.96 14.42 5.51
CA PHE A 44 -13.51 15.26 6.59
C PHE A 44 -12.68 14.46 7.57
N ARG A 45 -11.46 14.92 7.87
CA ARG A 45 -10.67 14.42 8.98
C ARG A 45 -11.21 15.02 10.28
N MET A 46 -11.50 14.14 11.25
CA MET A 46 -12.15 14.54 12.49
C MET A 46 -11.22 15.32 13.43
N GLN A 47 -9.92 14.97 13.43
CA GLN A 47 -8.91 15.58 14.29
C GLN A 47 -7.60 15.76 13.52
N PRO A 48 -6.79 16.77 13.85
CA PRO A 48 -5.47 16.90 13.26
C PRO A 48 -4.60 15.72 13.71
N VAL A 49 -3.74 15.24 12.82
CA VAL A 49 -2.74 14.22 13.11
C VAL A 49 -1.37 14.71 12.68
N GLY A 50 -0.36 14.46 13.50
CA GLY A 50 0.98 14.94 13.20
C GLY A 50 2.06 14.21 13.96
N VAL A 51 3.28 14.34 13.47
CA VAL A 51 4.50 13.73 14.01
C VAL A 51 5.62 14.77 14.07
N GLY A 52 6.60 14.52 14.91
CA GLY A 52 7.78 15.37 15.08
C GLY A 52 7.59 16.52 16.07
N ASP A 53 8.73 17.08 16.47
CA ASP A 53 8.81 18.25 17.32
C ASP A 53 8.47 19.55 16.58
N TRP A 54 8.37 20.66 17.29
CA TRP A 54 7.97 21.95 16.71
C TRP A 54 8.84 22.36 15.49
N TYR A 55 10.13 22.00 15.45
CA TYR A 55 11.05 22.35 14.36
C TYR A 55 11.00 21.39 13.14
N SER A 56 10.44 20.21 13.32
CA SER A 56 10.34 19.16 12.28
C SER A 56 8.91 18.69 12.03
N ARG A 57 7.92 19.33 12.67
CA ARG A 57 6.54 18.87 12.69
C ARG A 57 5.95 18.76 11.29
N GLN A 58 5.47 17.57 10.98
CA GLN A 58 4.59 17.28 9.87
C GLN A 58 3.19 17.07 10.41
N GLU A 59 2.19 17.72 9.83
CA GLU A 59 0.82 17.69 10.31
C GLU A 59 -0.19 17.68 9.16
N LEU A 60 -1.21 16.83 9.28
CA LEU A 60 -2.41 16.86 8.47
C LEU A 60 -3.52 17.52 9.29
N PRO A 61 -4.07 18.66 8.86
CA PRO A 61 -5.07 19.41 9.62
C PRO A 61 -6.40 18.66 9.68
N ALA A 62 -7.21 18.97 10.68
CA ALA A 62 -8.63 18.62 10.70
C ALA A 62 -9.40 19.41 9.63
N GLY A 63 -10.54 18.91 9.19
CA GLY A 63 -11.39 19.54 8.18
C GLY A 63 -11.43 18.76 6.88
N VAL A 64 -11.66 19.47 5.76
CA VAL A 64 -11.79 18.82 4.44
C VAL A 64 -10.48 18.13 4.07
N GLU A 65 -10.54 16.81 3.93
CA GLU A 65 -9.43 15.97 3.49
C GLU A 65 -9.48 15.77 1.98
N ARG A 66 -10.68 15.57 1.45
CA ARG A 66 -10.91 15.25 0.05
C ARG A 66 -12.24 15.85 -0.43
N ASN A 67 -12.22 16.36 -1.65
CA ASN A 67 -13.41 16.64 -2.44
C ASN A 67 -13.10 16.23 -3.89
N TRP A 68 -13.38 14.96 -4.20
CA TRP A 68 -13.14 14.44 -5.53
C TRP A 68 -14.43 14.30 -6.31
N ASN A 69 -14.43 14.85 -7.50
CA ASN A 69 -15.51 14.78 -8.45
C ASN A 69 -15.02 13.99 -9.66
N THR A 70 -15.70 12.92 -10.00
CA THR A 70 -15.25 11.97 -11.02
C THR A 70 -16.29 11.84 -12.12
N LEU A 71 -15.87 12.01 -13.37
CA LEU A 71 -16.59 11.53 -14.54
C LEU A 71 -15.85 10.29 -15.05
N GLY A 72 -16.46 9.12 -14.88
CA GLY A 72 -15.95 7.86 -15.40
C GLY A 72 -16.70 7.49 -16.68
N LEU A 73 -15.98 7.14 -17.72
CA LEU A 73 -16.54 6.66 -18.98
C LEU A 73 -15.91 5.30 -19.32
N LYS A 74 -16.74 4.37 -19.78
CA LYS A 74 -16.33 3.05 -20.26
C LYS A 74 -16.94 2.81 -21.62
N LEU A 75 -16.11 2.43 -22.57
CA LEU A 75 -16.47 1.95 -23.91
C LEU A 75 -15.98 0.51 -24.04
N GLU A 76 -16.85 -0.38 -24.49
CA GLU A 76 -16.55 -1.75 -24.89
C GLU A 76 -16.88 -1.92 -26.37
N ALA A 77 -16.03 -2.64 -27.08
CA ALA A 77 -16.14 -2.84 -28.50
C ALA A 77 -15.85 -4.31 -28.84
N ASP A 78 -16.82 -5.00 -29.38
CA ASP A 78 -16.74 -6.40 -29.77
C ASP A 78 -16.80 -6.54 -31.29
N TYR A 79 -15.82 -7.26 -31.86
CA TYR A 79 -15.77 -7.56 -33.29
C TYR A 79 -15.22 -8.97 -33.51
N GLY A 80 -16.10 -9.93 -33.72
CA GLY A 80 -15.76 -11.32 -33.87
C GLY A 80 -15.01 -11.87 -32.65
N ARG A 81 -13.74 -12.17 -32.80
CA ARG A 81 -12.86 -12.65 -31.73
C ARG A 81 -12.14 -11.56 -30.96
N PHE A 82 -12.30 -10.32 -31.35
CA PHE A 82 -11.60 -9.20 -30.74
C PHE A 82 -12.52 -8.44 -29.80
N HIS A 83 -12.04 -8.19 -28.59
CA HIS A 83 -12.71 -7.40 -27.58
C HIS A 83 -11.80 -6.23 -27.17
N GLY A 84 -12.33 -5.02 -27.19
CA GLY A 84 -11.61 -3.80 -26.80
C GLY A 84 -12.30 -3.10 -25.65
N VAL A 85 -11.53 -2.65 -24.66
CA VAL A 85 -12.04 -1.89 -23.51
C VAL A 85 -11.29 -0.58 -23.38
N ALA A 86 -12.03 0.51 -23.19
CA ALA A 86 -11.48 1.80 -22.80
C ALA A 86 -12.28 2.36 -21.61
N ALA A 87 -11.74 2.28 -20.39
CA ALA A 87 -12.32 2.83 -19.19
C ALA A 87 -11.41 3.91 -18.61
N VAL A 88 -11.92 5.13 -18.54
CA VAL A 88 -11.16 6.32 -18.17
C VAL A 88 -11.95 7.14 -17.16
N ASP A 89 -11.27 7.56 -16.08
CA ASP A 89 -11.80 8.47 -15.08
C ASP A 89 -11.16 9.84 -15.25
N PHE A 90 -11.99 10.86 -15.42
CA PHE A 90 -11.59 12.25 -15.27
C PHE A 90 -11.95 12.68 -13.84
N VAL A 91 -10.94 13.01 -13.03
CA VAL A 91 -11.10 13.37 -11.62
C VAL A 91 -10.61 14.78 -11.40
N TRP A 92 -11.41 15.62 -10.77
CA TRP A 92 -11.02 16.96 -10.35
C TRP A 92 -11.30 17.19 -8.87
N SER A 93 -10.45 17.97 -8.23
CA SER A 93 -10.64 18.44 -6.87
C SER A 93 -11.63 19.60 -6.86
N GLY A 94 -12.52 19.63 -5.88
CA GLY A 94 -13.46 20.75 -5.71
C GLY A 94 -12.89 21.91 -4.89
N TYR A 95 -11.58 21.94 -4.64
CA TYR A 95 -10.90 23.01 -3.89
C TYR A 95 -9.46 23.17 -4.40
N PRO A 96 -8.87 24.37 -4.22
CA PRO A 96 -7.50 24.61 -4.63
C PRO A 96 -6.49 23.75 -3.87
N GLU A 97 -5.39 23.40 -4.52
CA GLU A 97 -4.23 22.84 -3.84
C GLU A 97 -3.57 23.90 -2.93
N ARG A 98 -2.69 23.42 -2.05
CA ARG A 98 -1.92 24.29 -1.17
C ARG A 98 -1.10 25.28 -1.99
N MET A 99 -1.46 26.56 -1.89
CA MET A 99 -0.73 27.66 -2.51
C MET A 99 0.36 28.16 -1.55
N THR A 100 1.57 28.25 -2.05
CA THR A 100 2.74 28.62 -1.24
C THR A 100 3.40 29.91 -1.69
N ALA A 101 3.03 30.43 -2.85
CA ALA A 101 3.57 31.66 -3.42
C ALA A 101 2.47 32.50 -4.08
N VAL A 102 2.66 33.82 -4.17
CA VAL A 102 1.72 34.72 -4.83
C VAL A 102 1.51 34.36 -6.31
N GLY A 103 2.56 33.87 -6.98
CA GLY A 103 2.48 33.40 -8.37
C GLY A 103 1.57 32.18 -8.58
N ASP A 104 1.27 31.43 -7.52
CA ASP A 104 0.35 30.28 -7.60
C ASP A 104 -1.11 30.72 -7.80
N LEU A 105 -1.47 31.96 -7.44
CA LEU A 105 -2.83 32.50 -7.59
C LEU A 105 -3.26 32.66 -9.06
N SER A 106 -2.32 32.67 -9.99
CA SER A 106 -2.60 32.71 -11.44
C SER A 106 -2.50 31.33 -12.12
N ARG A 107 -2.30 30.26 -11.36
CA ARG A 107 -2.10 28.90 -11.88
C ARG A 107 -3.38 28.09 -11.73
N ILE A 108 -4.06 27.89 -12.84
CA ILE A 108 -5.32 27.14 -12.87
C ILE A 108 -5.15 25.70 -12.38
N GLU A 109 -4.02 25.06 -12.67
CA GLU A 109 -3.71 23.70 -12.25
C GLU A 109 -3.59 23.53 -10.71
N LYS A 110 -3.38 24.63 -9.98
CA LYS A 110 -3.42 24.65 -8.52
C LYS A 110 -4.76 25.11 -7.96
N ALA A 111 -5.46 25.99 -8.68
CA ALA A 111 -6.76 26.49 -8.26
C ALA A 111 -7.88 25.46 -8.48
N ASP A 112 -7.78 24.69 -9.55
CA ASP A 112 -8.75 23.65 -9.92
C ASP A 112 -8.01 22.41 -10.46
N PRO A 113 -7.30 21.68 -9.61
CA PRO A 113 -6.47 20.55 -10.01
C PRO A 113 -7.31 19.38 -10.53
N TYR A 114 -6.88 18.79 -11.62
CA TYR A 114 -7.51 17.63 -12.23
C TYR A 114 -6.48 16.60 -12.69
N ARG A 115 -6.95 15.36 -12.90
CA ARG A 115 -6.15 14.27 -13.46
C ARG A 115 -7.01 13.33 -14.29
N LEU A 116 -6.38 12.69 -15.26
CA LEU A 116 -6.94 11.63 -16.07
C LEU A 116 -6.35 10.30 -15.63
N GLU A 117 -7.20 9.33 -15.28
CA GLU A 117 -6.79 8.00 -14.86
C GLU A 117 -7.32 6.96 -15.86
N ALA A 118 -6.41 6.25 -16.53
CA ALA A 118 -6.78 5.07 -17.33
C ALA A 118 -7.01 3.89 -16.38
N ARG A 119 -8.27 3.48 -16.22
CA ARG A 119 -8.67 2.33 -15.39
C ARG A 119 -8.46 1.02 -16.13
N ALA A 120 -8.75 1.00 -17.43
CA ALA A 120 -8.48 -0.08 -18.36
C ALA A 120 -8.44 0.49 -19.78
N VAL A 121 -7.42 0.17 -20.55
CA VAL A 121 -7.36 0.47 -21.99
C VAL A 121 -6.60 -0.68 -22.63
N TYR A 122 -7.31 -1.68 -23.11
CA TYR A 122 -6.70 -2.88 -23.67
C TYR A 122 -7.49 -3.45 -24.85
N MET A 123 -6.83 -4.31 -25.60
CA MET A 123 -7.43 -5.20 -26.58
C MET A 123 -7.17 -6.64 -26.20
N GLU A 124 -8.17 -7.48 -26.42
CA GLU A 124 -8.13 -8.93 -26.24
C GLU A 124 -8.49 -9.63 -27.55
N ALA A 125 -7.83 -10.74 -27.82
CA ALA A 125 -8.12 -11.60 -28.95
C ALA A 125 -8.26 -13.04 -28.47
N GLU A 126 -9.42 -13.63 -28.67
CA GLU A 126 -9.75 -14.98 -28.27
C GLU A 126 -9.34 -16.00 -29.33
N GLY A 127 -8.79 -17.13 -28.90
CA GLY A 127 -8.40 -18.24 -29.81
C GLY A 127 -7.39 -17.79 -30.87
N LEU A 128 -6.51 -16.83 -30.55
CA LEU A 128 -5.51 -16.30 -31.49
C LEU A 128 -4.43 -17.35 -31.76
N PHE A 129 -4.16 -17.65 -33.04
CA PHE A 129 -3.21 -18.65 -33.55
C PHE A 129 -3.58 -20.11 -33.20
N VAL A 130 -4.00 -20.41 -31.98
CA VAL A 130 -4.35 -21.76 -31.50
C VAL A 130 -5.65 -21.66 -30.71
N LYS A 131 -6.57 -22.60 -30.91
CA LYS A 131 -7.80 -22.68 -30.14
C LYS A 131 -7.49 -22.77 -28.64
N GLY A 132 -8.13 -21.93 -27.84
CA GLY A 132 -7.92 -21.84 -26.41
C GLY A 132 -6.76 -20.94 -25.97
N LEU A 133 -6.08 -20.24 -26.89
CA LEU A 133 -5.09 -19.22 -26.57
C LEU A 133 -5.70 -17.83 -26.71
N ASP A 134 -5.88 -17.14 -25.59
CA ASP A 134 -6.37 -15.77 -25.53
C ASP A 134 -5.21 -14.84 -25.23
N LEU A 135 -5.15 -13.70 -25.91
CA LEU A 135 -4.09 -12.72 -25.77
C LEU A 135 -4.69 -11.34 -25.46
N ARG A 136 -4.27 -10.73 -24.35
CA ARG A 136 -4.68 -9.39 -23.94
C ARG A 136 -3.48 -8.47 -23.85
N ILE A 137 -3.56 -7.28 -24.48
CA ILE A 137 -2.48 -6.29 -24.52
C ILE A 137 -3.04 -4.92 -24.18
N GLY A 138 -2.40 -4.22 -23.27
CA GLY A 138 -2.75 -2.83 -22.92
C GLY A 138 -2.73 -2.56 -21.43
N GLN A 139 -3.30 -1.42 -21.07
CA GLN A 139 -3.43 -0.95 -19.70
C GLN A 139 -4.53 -1.72 -18.99
N GLN A 140 -4.18 -2.54 -18.01
CA GLN A 140 -5.12 -3.45 -17.36
C GLN A 140 -4.77 -3.71 -15.89
N VAL A 141 -5.75 -4.17 -15.14
CA VAL A 141 -5.57 -4.77 -13.82
C VAL A 141 -5.75 -6.28 -13.95
N VAL A 142 -4.77 -7.04 -13.48
CA VAL A 142 -4.80 -8.51 -13.44
C VAL A 142 -4.75 -8.95 -12.00
N SER A 143 -5.90 -9.41 -11.48
CA SER A 143 -6.01 -9.90 -10.11
C SER A 143 -5.98 -11.42 -10.09
N TRP A 144 -5.02 -11.97 -9.35
CA TRP A 144 -4.87 -13.42 -9.16
C TRP A 144 -5.18 -13.90 -7.75
N GLY A 145 -5.34 -12.99 -6.83
CA GLY A 145 -5.66 -13.30 -5.45
C GLY A 145 -7.12 -13.68 -5.22
N VAL A 146 -7.40 -14.35 -4.11
CA VAL A 146 -8.74 -14.74 -3.64
C VAL A 146 -9.05 -14.19 -2.24
N GLY A 147 -8.10 -13.46 -1.63
CA GLY A 147 -8.18 -12.89 -0.28
C GLY A 147 -8.94 -11.57 -0.20
N ASP A 148 -9.92 -11.31 -1.08
CA ASP A 148 -10.65 -10.05 -1.22
C ASP A 148 -9.71 -8.86 -1.43
N GLN A 149 -9.50 -8.07 -0.38
CA GLN A 149 -8.66 -6.87 -0.41
C GLN A 149 -7.22 -7.14 0.09
N PHE A 150 -6.96 -8.33 0.67
CA PHE A 150 -5.68 -8.71 1.28
C PHE A 150 -5.03 -9.83 0.49
N ASN A 151 -4.58 -9.54 -0.72
CA ASN A 151 -4.10 -10.56 -1.66
C ASN A 151 -2.56 -10.61 -1.72
N PRO A 152 -1.88 -11.46 -0.94
CA PRO A 152 -0.43 -11.53 -0.95
C PRO A 152 0.16 -12.07 -2.26
N THR A 153 -0.62 -12.77 -3.10
CA THR A 153 -0.16 -13.28 -4.41
C THR A 153 -0.38 -12.28 -5.56
N ASN A 154 -1.07 -11.16 -5.28
CA ASN A 154 -1.48 -10.20 -6.30
C ASN A 154 -0.45 -9.08 -6.49
N ASN A 155 0.69 -9.39 -7.10
CA ASN A 155 1.84 -8.49 -7.23
C ASN A 155 2.02 -7.90 -8.65
N LEU A 156 1.10 -8.16 -9.58
CA LEU A 156 1.21 -7.70 -10.98
C LEU A 156 0.92 -6.22 -11.15
N ASN A 157 0.00 -5.71 -10.36
CA ASN A 157 -0.39 -4.32 -10.32
C ASN A 157 -0.02 -3.71 -8.98
N SER A 158 0.44 -2.48 -9.02
CA SER A 158 0.81 -1.76 -7.81
C SER A 158 -0.42 -1.27 -7.04
N ASP A 159 -0.30 -1.19 -5.73
CA ASP A 159 -1.38 -0.80 -4.84
C ASP A 159 -1.68 0.70 -4.92
N ASP A 160 -2.97 1.05 -4.88
CA ASP A 160 -3.46 2.43 -4.79
C ASP A 160 -3.99 2.70 -3.38
N LEU A 161 -3.12 3.12 -2.49
CA LEU A 161 -3.45 3.42 -1.09
C LEU A 161 -3.88 4.88 -0.85
N ARG A 162 -4.06 5.68 -1.92
CA ARG A 162 -4.55 7.06 -1.78
C ARG A 162 -5.91 7.14 -1.09
N ASP A 163 -6.66 6.06 -1.18
CA ASP A 163 -7.97 5.94 -0.58
C ASP A 163 -8.04 4.76 0.39
N PRO A 164 -7.92 4.99 1.70
CA PRO A 164 -7.99 3.92 2.69
C PRO A 164 -9.36 3.24 2.77
N LEU A 165 -10.41 3.83 2.18
CA LEU A 165 -11.74 3.22 2.11
C LEU A 165 -11.88 2.26 0.91
N LEU A 166 -11.03 2.41 -0.10
CA LEU A 166 -10.95 1.53 -1.27
C LEU A 166 -9.75 0.57 -1.14
N PHE A 167 -9.68 -0.09 0.00
CA PHE A 167 -8.63 -1.07 0.29
C PHE A 167 -8.58 -2.14 -0.82
N GLY A 168 -7.38 -2.56 -1.22
CA GLY A 168 -7.20 -3.53 -2.31
C GLY A 168 -7.36 -2.95 -3.73
N ARG A 169 -7.58 -1.64 -3.86
CA ARG A 169 -7.57 -0.98 -5.17
C ARG A 169 -6.17 -1.03 -5.77
N GLN A 170 -6.09 -1.32 -7.07
CA GLN A 170 -4.83 -1.40 -7.80
C GLN A 170 -4.77 -0.41 -8.95
N ILE A 171 -3.54 -0.05 -9.34
CA ILE A 171 -3.23 0.82 -10.46
C ILE A 171 -3.12 -0.03 -11.73
N ALA A 172 -3.92 0.28 -12.74
CA ALA A 172 -3.80 -0.38 -14.03
C ALA A 172 -2.40 -0.14 -14.63
N ASN A 173 -1.80 -1.19 -15.19
CA ASN A 173 -0.49 -1.12 -15.81
C ASN A 173 -0.53 -1.70 -17.22
N PHE A 174 0.39 -1.27 -18.09
CA PHE A 174 0.55 -1.87 -19.41
C PHE A 174 1.13 -3.27 -19.26
N MET A 175 0.40 -4.25 -19.80
CA MET A 175 0.77 -5.68 -19.72
C MET A 175 0.44 -6.39 -21.01
N VAL A 176 1.19 -7.46 -21.26
CA VAL A 176 0.84 -8.51 -22.22
C VAL A 176 0.48 -9.74 -21.40
N LYS A 177 -0.76 -10.20 -21.51
CA LYS A 177 -1.28 -11.38 -20.82
C LYS A 177 -1.69 -12.41 -21.86
N ALA A 178 -1.26 -13.64 -21.68
CA ALA A 178 -1.65 -14.78 -22.49
C ALA A 178 -2.26 -15.85 -21.57
N ASP A 179 -3.46 -16.31 -21.91
CA ASP A 179 -4.14 -17.41 -21.24
C ASP A 179 -4.28 -18.57 -22.21
N TYR A 180 -3.88 -19.76 -21.78
CA TYR A 180 -4.07 -20.98 -22.55
C TYR A 180 -4.94 -21.97 -21.78
N TRP A 181 -6.10 -22.27 -22.33
CA TRP A 181 -7.06 -23.23 -21.79
C TRP A 181 -6.68 -24.64 -22.22
N ILE A 182 -6.15 -25.44 -21.27
CA ILE A 182 -5.78 -26.84 -21.50
C ILE A 182 -7.05 -27.69 -21.61
N SER A 183 -8.04 -27.37 -20.79
CA SER A 183 -9.37 -27.98 -20.74
C SER A 183 -10.39 -26.93 -20.30
N GLU A 184 -11.65 -27.30 -20.18
CA GLU A 184 -12.70 -26.42 -19.62
C GLU A 184 -12.46 -26.05 -18.16
N GLU A 185 -11.69 -26.87 -17.44
CA GLU A 185 -11.41 -26.72 -16.01
C GLU A 185 -10.01 -26.16 -15.72
N TRP A 186 -9.06 -26.23 -16.67
CA TRP A 186 -7.66 -25.91 -16.40
C TRP A 186 -7.09 -24.91 -17.37
N SER A 187 -6.40 -23.91 -16.85
CA SER A 187 -5.70 -22.89 -17.62
C SER A 187 -4.27 -22.63 -17.14
N ILE A 188 -3.44 -22.16 -18.07
CA ILE A 188 -2.11 -21.62 -17.78
C ILE A 188 -2.13 -20.17 -18.23
N SER A 189 -1.70 -19.26 -17.38
CA SER A 189 -1.56 -17.83 -17.68
C SER A 189 -0.11 -17.39 -17.62
N GLY A 190 0.29 -16.53 -18.54
CA GLY A 190 1.56 -15.83 -18.52
C GLY A 190 1.34 -14.33 -18.63
N VAL A 191 2.05 -13.54 -17.83
CA VAL A 191 1.96 -12.08 -17.86
C VAL A 191 3.34 -11.47 -17.94
N LEU A 192 3.51 -10.50 -18.85
CA LEU A 192 4.69 -9.67 -18.98
C LEU A 192 4.33 -8.23 -18.67
N VAL A 193 5.04 -7.62 -17.72
CA VAL A 193 4.89 -6.21 -17.32
C VAL A 193 6.16 -5.46 -17.73
N PRO A 194 6.16 -4.73 -18.85
CA PRO A 194 7.36 -4.09 -19.38
C PRO A 194 7.76 -2.81 -18.63
N ILE A 195 6.79 -2.15 -17.97
CA ILE A 195 7.03 -0.87 -17.29
C ILE A 195 6.59 -1.01 -15.83
N PHE A 196 7.52 -0.81 -14.91
CA PHE A 196 7.22 -0.79 -13.48
C PHE A 196 6.43 0.48 -13.11
N LYS A 197 5.46 0.33 -12.22
CA LYS A 197 4.77 1.42 -11.52
C LYS A 197 4.90 1.23 -10.01
N PRO A 198 5.14 2.29 -9.24
CA PRO A 198 5.16 2.21 -7.78
C PRO A 198 3.74 2.23 -7.19
N ALA A 199 3.59 1.80 -5.95
CA ALA A 199 2.38 2.03 -5.18
C ALA A 199 2.14 3.53 -4.98
N MET A 200 0.87 3.93 -4.97
CA MET A 200 0.47 5.29 -4.61
C MET A 200 0.17 5.34 -3.11
N LEU A 201 0.96 6.11 -2.39
CA LEU A 201 0.85 6.23 -0.94
C LEU A 201 -0.31 7.16 -0.54
N PRO A 202 -0.91 6.95 0.65
CA PRO A 202 -1.89 7.86 1.21
C PRO A 202 -1.26 9.21 1.56
N LEU A 203 -2.06 10.24 1.78
CA LEU A 203 -1.58 11.56 2.21
C LEU A 203 -0.78 11.48 3.52
N SER A 204 -1.16 10.56 4.41
CA SER A 204 -0.45 10.28 5.66
C SER A 204 0.92 9.62 5.48
N GLY A 205 1.25 9.11 4.29
CA GLY A 205 2.56 8.56 3.97
C GLY A 205 3.72 9.54 4.22
N SER A 206 3.46 10.85 4.09
CA SER A 206 4.43 11.89 4.44
C SER A 206 4.80 11.87 5.94
N LEU A 207 3.87 11.50 6.80
CA LEU A 207 4.10 11.39 8.25
C LEU A 207 4.98 10.16 8.56
N ALA A 208 4.77 9.05 7.86
CA ALA A 208 5.59 7.85 8.01
C ALA A 208 7.03 8.09 7.56
N VAL A 209 7.22 8.72 6.39
CA VAL A 209 8.55 9.04 5.86
C VAL A 209 9.32 9.99 6.78
N ALA A 210 8.63 10.87 7.52
CA ALA A 210 9.26 11.76 8.49
C ALA A 210 9.88 11.01 9.70
N GLN A 211 9.62 9.71 9.86
CA GLN A 211 10.09 8.89 10.98
C GLN A 211 10.79 7.63 10.47
N LEU A 212 12.06 7.74 10.08
CA LEU A 212 12.85 6.64 9.51
C LEU A 212 12.92 5.39 10.39
N ASP A 213 12.89 5.57 11.70
CA ASP A 213 12.94 4.48 12.66
C ASP A 213 11.65 3.67 12.75
N ARG A 214 10.56 4.17 12.16
CA ARG A 214 9.25 3.51 12.13
C ARG A 214 8.88 2.85 10.82
N LEU A 215 9.66 3.07 9.77
CA LEU A 215 9.38 2.46 8.47
C LEU A 215 9.46 0.92 8.57
N PRO A 216 8.41 0.20 8.18
CA PRO A 216 8.32 -1.25 8.38
C PRO A 216 9.35 -2.06 7.59
N PHE A 217 9.90 -1.47 6.52
CA PHE A 217 10.87 -2.09 5.64
C PHE A 217 12.34 -1.77 5.99
N VAL A 218 12.60 -1.00 7.05
CA VAL A 218 13.97 -0.70 7.50
C VAL A 218 14.54 -1.86 8.28
N SER A 219 15.68 -2.41 7.87
CA SER A 219 16.37 -3.47 8.58
C SER A 219 16.82 -3.04 9.98
N ASP A 220 17.04 -3.98 10.90
CA ASP A 220 17.48 -3.64 12.25
C ASP A 220 18.87 -3.01 12.29
N SER A 221 19.77 -3.49 11.47
CA SER A 221 21.10 -2.90 11.36
C SER A 221 21.03 -1.44 10.92
N LEU A 222 20.22 -1.12 9.90
CA LEU A 222 19.99 0.27 9.50
C LEU A 222 19.34 1.07 10.63
N ARG A 223 18.35 0.49 11.30
CA ARG A 223 17.67 1.16 12.41
C ARG A 223 18.60 1.46 13.58
N GLN A 224 19.43 0.50 13.99
CA GLN A 224 20.45 0.73 15.02
C GLN A 224 21.43 1.85 14.61
N ARG A 225 21.78 1.89 13.32
CA ARG A 225 22.63 2.95 12.78
C ARG A 225 21.95 4.31 12.82
N VAL A 226 20.71 4.41 12.37
CA VAL A 226 19.92 5.65 12.41
C VAL A 226 19.76 6.12 13.85
N VAL A 227 19.46 5.21 14.79
CA VAL A 227 19.36 5.52 16.22
C VAL A 227 20.71 6.06 16.76
N ALA A 228 21.83 5.45 16.43
CA ALA A 228 23.15 5.91 16.87
C ALA A 228 23.50 7.29 16.29
N GLU A 229 23.18 7.53 15.04
CA GLU A 229 23.38 8.82 14.36
C GLU A 229 22.51 9.92 14.99
N GLN A 230 21.24 9.63 15.23
CA GLN A 230 20.31 10.55 15.89
C GLN A 230 20.73 10.87 17.33
N ALA A 231 21.20 9.85 18.08
CA ALA A 231 21.73 10.05 19.43
C ALA A 231 22.97 10.93 19.45
N THR A 232 23.85 10.77 18.47
CA THR A 232 25.03 11.63 18.31
C THR A 232 24.61 13.06 17.98
N ALA A 233 23.67 13.24 17.06
CA ALA A 233 23.12 14.55 16.72
C ALA A 233 22.48 15.24 17.92
N GLN A 234 21.68 14.49 18.71
CA GLN A 234 21.06 14.99 19.93
C GLN A 234 22.10 15.45 20.94
N THR A 235 23.21 14.72 21.10
CA THR A 235 24.27 15.05 22.05
C THR A 235 25.04 16.29 21.62
N LEU A 236 25.34 16.43 20.32
CA LEU A 236 26.16 17.52 19.80
C LEU A 236 25.37 18.81 19.55
N PHE A 237 24.11 18.70 19.12
CA PHE A 237 23.29 19.81 18.64
C PHE A 237 22.01 20.04 19.45
N GLY A 238 21.71 19.19 20.43
CA GLY A 238 20.50 19.30 21.23
C GLY A 238 19.20 18.85 20.55
N HIS A 239 19.29 18.30 19.33
CA HIS A 239 18.14 17.77 18.60
C HIS A 239 18.56 16.63 17.64
N PRO A 240 17.65 15.69 17.28
CA PRO A 240 17.95 14.62 16.35
C PRO A 240 18.08 15.15 14.90
N THR A 241 18.61 14.30 14.03
CA THR A 241 18.65 14.55 12.59
C THR A 241 17.22 14.59 12.02
N ILE A 242 16.96 15.51 11.12
CA ILE A 242 15.68 15.67 10.44
C ILE A 242 15.81 15.14 9.00
N ILE A 243 14.76 14.53 8.48
CA ILE A 243 14.70 14.16 7.08
C ILE A 243 14.63 15.42 6.23
N GLY A 244 15.60 15.59 5.32
CA GLY A 244 15.66 16.68 4.35
C GLY A 244 14.84 16.33 3.12
N ASN A 245 15.41 15.56 2.20
CA ASN A 245 14.76 15.13 0.97
C ASN A 245 14.62 13.61 0.93
N VAL A 246 13.51 13.14 0.34
CA VAL A 246 13.30 11.75 0.00
C VAL A 246 13.12 11.64 -1.50
N THR A 247 14.03 10.91 -2.15
CA THR A 247 14.04 10.81 -3.62
C THR A 247 13.85 9.36 -4.04
N PRO A 248 12.70 9.00 -4.66
CA PRO A 248 12.52 7.68 -5.24
C PRO A 248 13.28 7.57 -6.55
N VAL A 249 14.02 6.46 -6.72
CA VAL A 249 14.70 6.10 -7.96
C VAL A 249 13.91 5.01 -8.65
N MET A 250 13.32 5.37 -9.77
CA MET A 250 12.54 4.45 -10.58
C MET A 250 13.46 3.53 -11.40
N PRO A 251 13.13 2.23 -11.55
CA PRO A 251 13.85 1.36 -12.47
C PRO A 251 13.66 1.84 -13.91
N GLU A 252 14.74 1.82 -14.69
CA GLU A 252 14.68 2.16 -16.11
C GLU A 252 13.80 1.17 -16.88
N PRO A 253 13.02 1.61 -17.89
CA PRO A 253 12.16 0.75 -18.68
C PRO A 253 12.99 -0.03 -19.74
N THR A 254 13.82 -0.95 -19.28
CA THR A 254 14.65 -1.83 -20.10
C THR A 254 14.15 -3.27 -20.02
N PHE A 255 14.57 -4.12 -20.96
CA PHE A 255 14.20 -5.54 -20.98
C PHE A 255 14.59 -6.26 -19.67
N ASP A 256 15.75 -5.91 -19.08
CA ASP A 256 16.25 -6.50 -17.84
C ASP A 256 15.39 -6.12 -16.62
N ASN A 257 14.63 -5.04 -16.73
CA ASN A 257 13.75 -4.55 -15.68
C ASN A 257 12.29 -4.98 -15.85
N MET A 258 11.95 -5.71 -16.91
CA MET A 258 10.61 -6.29 -17.08
C MET A 258 10.30 -7.26 -15.93
N GLN A 259 9.03 -7.35 -15.62
CA GLN A 259 8.49 -8.26 -14.62
C GLN A 259 7.67 -9.34 -15.33
N VAL A 260 7.75 -10.56 -14.82
CA VAL A 260 7.06 -11.71 -15.39
C VAL A 260 6.31 -12.49 -14.32
N ALA A 261 5.18 -13.05 -14.71
CA ALA A 261 4.43 -13.93 -13.83
C ALA A 261 3.78 -15.08 -14.61
N TYR A 262 3.60 -16.20 -13.91
CA TYR A 262 2.95 -17.39 -14.42
C TYR A 262 1.95 -17.91 -13.40
N ARG A 263 0.83 -18.46 -13.89
CA ARG A 263 -0.19 -19.06 -13.06
C ARG A 263 -0.73 -20.31 -13.74
N ILE A 264 -0.93 -21.35 -12.95
CA ILE A 264 -1.72 -22.53 -13.33
C ILE A 264 -2.92 -22.54 -12.41
N ALA A 265 -4.11 -22.58 -12.97
CA ALA A 265 -5.36 -22.57 -12.23
C ALA A 265 -6.29 -23.67 -12.75
N GLY A 266 -7.06 -24.24 -11.85
CA GLY A 266 -8.05 -25.24 -12.22
C GLY A 266 -9.03 -25.55 -11.10
N THR A 267 -10.11 -26.24 -11.46
CA THR A 267 -11.16 -26.65 -10.52
C THR A 267 -11.09 -28.15 -10.28
N ILE A 268 -11.08 -28.56 -9.02
CA ILE A 268 -11.11 -29.97 -8.59
C ILE A 268 -12.29 -30.16 -7.64
N LYS A 269 -13.30 -30.92 -8.04
CA LYS A 269 -14.49 -31.22 -7.22
C LYS A 269 -15.10 -29.94 -6.60
N GLU A 270 -15.38 -28.96 -7.43
CA GLU A 270 -15.99 -27.67 -7.03
C GLU A 270 -15.08 -26.74 -6.17
N HIS A 271 -13.80 -27.08 -6.05
CA HIS A 271 -12.81 -26.23 -5.40
C HIS A 271 -11.85 -25.67 -6.44
N ASP A 272 -11.68 -24.37 -6.47
CA ASP A 272 -10.72 -23.70 -7.33
C ASP A 272 -9.36 -23.65 -6.65
N ILE A 273 -8.32 -24.05 -7.37
CA ILE A 273 -6.95 -24.08 -6.89
C ILE A 273 -6.06 -23.40 -7.92
N ALA A 274 -5.12 -22.58 -7.46
CA ALA A 274 -4.12 -22.00 -8.33
C ALA A 274 -2.75 -21.97 -7.69
N LEU A 275 -1.73 -22.18 -8.52
CA LEU A 275 -0.32 -21.97 -8.21
C LEU A 275 0.17 -20.81 -9.06
N SER A 276 0.90 -19.87 -8.46
CA SER A 276 1.45 -18.73 -9.17
C SER A 276 2.91 -18.49 -8.83
N TYR A 277 3.58 -17.85 -9.77
CA TYR A 277 4.95 -17.38 -9.60
C TYR A 277 5.07 -15.99 -10.17
N TYR A 278 5.70 -15.09 -9.43
CA TYR A 278 6.02 -13.74 -9.85
C TYR A 278 7.50 -13.46 -9.67
N ASN A 279 8.12 -12.89 -10.68
CA ASN A 279 9.46 -12.33 -10.64
C ASN A 279 9.40 -10.87 -11.06
N GLY A 280 9.46 -9.98 -10.09
CA GLY A 280 9.31 -8.56 -10.31
C GLY A 280 9.89 -7.76 -9.17
N ARG A 281 9.26 -6.64 -8.86
CA ARG A 281 9.71 -5.71 -7.82
C ARG A 281 8.62 -5.53 -6.78
N THR A 282 9.04 -5.26 -5.54
CA THR A 282 8.09 -4.69 -4.58
C THR A 282 7.67 -3.31 -5.08
N ASP A 283 6.40 -2.99 -4.97
CA ASP A 283 5.85 -1.68 -5.33
C ASP A 283 6.02 -0.65 -4.20
N PHE A 284 6.36 -1.10 -2.99
CA PHE A 284 6.77 -0.23 -1.89
C PHE A 284 8.27 0.05 -1.92
N PRO A 285 8.66 1.33 -1.80
CA PRO A 285 10.06 1.70 -1.88
C PRO A 285 10.83 1.31 -0.62
N GLN A 286 12.12 0.98 -0.81
CA GLN A 286 13.07 0.67 0.27
C GLN A 286 14.27 1.62 0.24
N PRO A 287 14.91 1.93 1.39
CA PRO A 287 16.09 2.78 1.42
C PRO A 287 17.24 2.18 0.62
N ARG A 288 17.83 2.98 -0.26
CA ARG A 288 19.05 2.67 -1.02
C ARG A 288 20.27 3.36 -0.48
N SER A 289 20.12 4.64 -0.13
CA SER A 289 21.19 5.42 0.47
C SER A 289 20.63 6.45 1.43
N ASN A 290 21.43 6.79 2.40
CA ASN A 290 21.21 7.88 3.34
C ASN A 290 22.44 8.77 3.34
N HIS A 291 22.25 10.09 3.15
CA HIS A 291 23.31 11.10 3.14
C HIS A 291 22.98 12.20 4.14
N THR A 292 23.77 12.31 5.20
CA THR A 292 23.58 13.34 6.23
C THR A 292 24.42 14.57 5.93
N ARG A 293 23.77 15.72 5.90
CA ARG A 293 24.38 17.04 5.67
C ARG A 293 23.97 18.03 6.73
N GLN A 294 24.80 19.04 6.94
CA GLN A 294 24.49 20.15 7.82
C GLN A 294 23.68 21.20 7.07
N ALA A 295 22.54 21.58 7.62
CA ALA A 295 21.84 22.81 7.23
C ALA A 295 22.22 23.93 8.21
N LEU A 296 22.75 25.02 7.67
CA LEU A 296 23.01 26.23 8.44
C LEU A 296 21.69 26.98 8.69
N GLY A 297 21.43 27.34 9.93
CA GLY A 297 20.31 28.22 10.29
C GLY A 297 19.81 28.00 11.72
N ARG A 298 19.58 29.08 12.40
CA ARG A 298 18.88 29.08 13.70
C ARG A 298 17.37 29.08 13.50
N ARG A 299 16.67 28.22 14.18
CA ARG A 299 15.19 28.20 14.26
C ARG A 299 14.78 28.30 15.71
N CYS A 300 13.84 29.19 16.00
CA CYS A 300 13.26 29.31 17.34
C CYS A 300 11.80 28.92 17.32
N ASN A 301 11.35 28.33 18.41
CA ASN A 301 9.96 27.97 18.64
C ASN A 301 9.10 29.25 18.61
N PRO A 302 8.08 29.35 17.74
CA PRO A 302 7.23 30.54 17.67
C PRO A 302 6.47 30.81 18.98
N ASN A 303 6.32 29.80 19.84
CA ASN A 303 5.62 29.91 21.13
C ASN A 303 6.58 30.12 22.31
N ASP A 304 7.91 29.92 22.12
CA ASP A 304 8.92 30.15 23.14
C ASP A 304 10.24 30.62 22.49
N ALA A 305 10.53 31.89 22.59
CA ALA A 305 11.70 32.52 22.00
C ALA A 305 13.05 32.01 22.57
N ASN A 306 13.01 31.32 23.71
CA ASN A 306 14.22 30.73 24.31
C ASN A 306 14.47 29.29 23.85
N ASP A 307 13.48 28.64 23.28
CA ASP A 307 13.58 27.31 22.70
C ASP A 307 14.02 27.41 21.23
N CYS A 308 15.32 27.40 21.00
CA CYS A 308 15.94 27.53 19.68
C CYS A 308 16.82 26.34 19.37
N VAL A 309 16.85 25.92 18.11
CA VAL A 309 17.80 24.95 17.56
C VAL A 309 18.79 25.65 16.64
N ASP A 310 20.08 25.47 16.89
CA ASP A 310 21.17 26.06 16.11
C ASP A 310 21.84 24.94 15.29
N GLY A 311 21.76 25.03 13.97
CA GLY A 311 22.42 24.08 13.08
C GLY A 311 21.70 22.73 12.98
N VAL A 312 20.69 22.68 12.13
CA VAL A 312 19.90 21.45 11.89
C VAL A 312 20.68 20.51 10.98
N LEU A 313 20.86 19.25 11.40
CA LEU A 313 21.34 18.18 10.53
C LEU A 313 20.18 17.65 9.70
N LEU A 314 20.38 17.58 8.39
CA LEU A 314 19.43 17.02 7.44
C LEU A 314 19.97 15.72 6.86
N THR A 315 19.12 14.71 6.83
CA THR A 315 19.37 13.44 6.16
C THR A 315 18.56 13.37 4.87
N ASP A 316 19.24 13.23 3.76
CA ASP A 316 18.61 12.98 2.45
C ASP A 316 18.59 11.48 2.19
N VAL A 317 17.42 10.94 1.86
CA VAL A 317 17.21 9.51 1.67
C VAL A 317 16.88 9.23 0.21
N THR A 318 17.57 8.25 -0.37
CA THR A 318 17.21 7.71 -1.68
C THR A 318 16.52 6.38 -1.50
N LEU A 319 15.37 6.23 -2.15
CA LEU A 319 14.57 5.02 -2.13
C LEU A 319 14.67 4.29 -3.47
N GLU A 320 14.59 2.97 -3.45
CA GLU A 320 14.49 2.14 -4.65
C GLU A 320 13.46 1.02 -4.46
N TYR A 321 13.19 0.29 -5.56
CA TYR A 321 12.19 -0.78 -5.62
C TYR A 321 12.90 -2.11 -5.89
N PRO A 322 13.23 -2.90 -4.85
CA PRO A 322 13.99 -4.13 -4.99
C PRO A 322 13.22 -5.22 -5.71
N ARG A 323 13.97 -6.13 -6.33
CA ARG A 323 13.39 -7.34 -6.92
C ARG A 323 13.04 -8.36 -5.85
N MET A 324 12.05 -9.16 -6.16
CA MET A 324 11.61 -10.29 -5.35
C MET A 324 11.05 -11.41 -6.23
N HIS A 325 11.05 -12.61 -5.69
CA HIS A 325 10.31 -13.74 -6.20
C HIS A 325 9.15 -14.04 -5.26
N VAL A 326 7.97 -14.27 -5.79
CA VAL A 326 6.80 -14.63 -4.99
C VAL A 326 6.22 -15.94 -5.54
N TYR A 327 6.09 -16.93 -4.68
CA TYR A 327 5.45 -18.20 -4.97
C TYR A 327 4.11 -18.24 -4.26
N GLY A 328 3.03 -18.33 -5.02
CA GLY A 328 1.67 -18.24 -4.53
C GLY A 328 0.90 -19.55 -4.61
N LEU A 329 0.03 -19.76 -3.64
CA LEU A 329 -0.97 -20.83 -3.60
C LEU A 329 -2.31 -20.24 -3.21
N ASN A 330 -3.34 -20.48 -4.03
CA ASN A 330 -4.70 -20.05 -3.77
C ASN A 330 -5.64 -21.26 -3.76
N ALA A 331 -6.61 -21.25 -2.86
CA ALA A 331 -7.69 -22.23 -2.83
C ALA A 331 -8.99 -21.55 -2.38
N THR A 332 -10.08 -21.80 -3.10
CA THR A 332 -11.41 -21.28 -2.74
C THR A 332 -12.48 -22.33 -3.08
N GLY A 333 -13.56 -22.31 -2.36
CA GLY A 333 -14.67 -23.23 -2.56
C GLY A 333 -15.72 -23.08 -1.48
N GLU A 334 -16.65 -24.00 -1.48
CA GLU A 334 -17.71 -24.11 -0.49
C GLU A 334 -17.66 -25.44 0.21
N VAL A 335 -17.87 -25.46 1.50
CA VAL A 335 -18.05 -26.67 2.30
C VAL A 335 -19.36 -26.60 3.04
N ASN A 336 -20.13 -27.68 3.00
CA ASN A 336 -21.37 -27.77 3.76
C ASN A 336 -21.22 -28.78 4.92
N PRO A 337 -20.64 -28.37 6.07
CA PRO A 337 -20.42 -29.24 7.21
C PRO A 337 -21.73 -29.62 7.91
N PHE A 338 -22.86 -28.98 7.57
CA PHE A 338 -24.17 -29.20 8.17
C PHE A 338 -25.16 -29.87 7.25
N SER A 339 -24.73 -30.36 6.08
CA SER A 339 -25.59 -31.07 5.11
C SER A 339 -26.36 -32.27 5.72
N TRP A 340 -25.79 -32.87 6.77
CA TRP A 340 -26.42 -33.98 7.52
C TRP A 340 -27.56 -33.53 8.43
N ILE A 341 -27.71 -32.22 8.71
CA ILE A 341 -28.80 -31.63 9.50
C ILE A 341 -29.93 -31.21 8.56
N SER A 342 -29.63 -30.52 7.49
CA SER A 342 -30.59 -30.06 6.48
C SER A 342 -29.84 -29.72 5.18
N GLU A 343 -30.42 -30.12 4.04
CA GLU A 343 -29.94 -29.72 2.70
C GLU A 343 -30.26 -28.24 2.38
N GLU A 344 -31.14 -27.60 3.16
CA GLU A 344 -31.52 -26.19 2.99
C GLU A 344 -30.50 -25.22 3.61
N ILE A 345 -29.57 -25.72 4.42
CA ILE A 345 -28.50 -24.87 5.01
C ILE A 345 -27.46 -24.60 3.93
N SER A 346 -27.25 -23.31 3.60
CA SER A 346 -26.21 -22.89 2.68
C SER A 346 -24.82 -23.35 3.17
N GLY A 347 -23.93 -23.66 2.27
CA GLY A 347 -22.55 -23.98 2.61
C GLY A 347 -21.80 -22.75 3.14
N ILE A 348 -20.70 -23.02 3.78
CA ILE A 348 -19.74 -22.01 4.22
C ILE A 348 -18.72 -21.83 3.10
N GLY A 349 -18.64 -20.62 2.54
CA GLY A 349 -17.58 -20.25 1.62
C GLY A 349 -16.25 -20.19 2.36
N TYR A 350 -15.19 -20.72 1.76
CA TYR A 350 -13.84 -20.57 2.27
C TYR A 350 -12.88 -20.06 1.20
N ARG A 351 -11.84 -19.35 1.64
CA ARG A 351 -10.75 -18.90 0.79
C ARG A 351 -9.43 -18.97 1.56
N PHE A 352 -8.42 -19.45 0.89
CA PHE A 352 -7.05 -19.47 1.37
C PHE A 352 -6.12 -18.90 0.31
N GLU A 353 -5.23 -18.02 0.70
CA GLU A 353 -4.19 -17.48 -0.15
C GLU A 353 -2.89 -17.39 0.64
N GLY A 354 -1.83 -17.95 0.10
CA GLY A 354 -0.50 -17.95 0.71
C GLY A 354 0.56 -17.54 -0.30
N ALA A 355 1.52 -16.72 0.14
CA ALA A 355 2.64 -16.26 -0.65
C ALA A 355 3.96 -16.43 0.11
N LEU A 356 4.89 -17.19 -0.46
CA LEU A 356 6.28 -17.20 -0.04
C LEU A 356 7.02 -16.11 -0.82
N VAL A 357 7.45 -15.07 -0.13
CA VAL A 357 8.22 -13.96 -0.69
C VAL A 357 9.70 -14.21 -0.45
N VAL A 358 10.49 -14.18 -1.51
CA VAL A 358 11.95 -14.30 -1.49
C VAL A 358 12.53 -13.00 -2.02
N PRO A 359 12.91 -12.05 -1.13
CA PRO A 359 13.47 -10.79 -1.54
C PRO A 359 14.89 -10.94 -2.08
N GLN A 360 15.28 -10.02 -2.95
CA GLN A 360 16.66 -9.95 -3.42
C GLN A 360 17.49 -9.16 -2.42
N ARG A 361 18.68 -9.67 -2.12
CA ARG A 361 19.65 -8.99 -1.27
C ARG A 361 20.02 -7.61 -1.81
N GLN A 362 20.01 -6.62 -0.94
CA GLN A 362 20.36 -5.24 -1.25
C GLN A 362 21.37 -4.68 -0.24
N SER A 363 22.12 -3.68 -0.68
CA SER A 363 23.00 -2.92 0.21
C SER A 363 22.59 -1.45 0.27
N ILE A 364 22.64 -0.88 1.46
CA ILE A 364 22.38 0.54 1.71
C ILE A 364 23.71 1.26 1.87
N ARG A 365 23.86 2.39 1.19
CA ARG A 365 25.04 3.25 1.33
C ARG A 365 24.72 4.37 2.32
N LEU A 366 25.55 4.51 3.37
CA LEU A 366 25.52 5.63 4.30
C LEU A 366 26.69 6.55 4.04
N THR A 367 26.42 7.86 3.92
CA THR A 367 27.44 8.89 3.70
C THR A 367 27.12 10.14 4.50
N ASN A 368 28.15 10.91 4.88
CA ASN A 368 28.02 12.20 5.55
C ASN A 368 28.90 13.23 4.83
N ASP A 369 28.50 14.51 4.86
CA ASP A 369 29.40 15.60 4.51
C ASP A 369 30.52 15.71 5.53
N GLU A 370 31.77 16.02 5.06
CA GLU A 370 32.92 16.23 5.95
C GLU A 370 32.71 17.41 6.91
N LEU A 371 31.85 18.35 6.52
CA LEU A 371 31.48 19.53 7.31
C LEU A 371 30.34 19.27 8.30
N ALA A 372 29.75 18.09 8.30
CA ALA A 372 28.78 17.68 9.32
C ALA A 372 29.50 17.36 10.64
N PHE A 373 30.22 18.32 11.13
CA PHE A 373 30.94 18.45 12.38
C PHE A 373 30.88 17.29 13.36
N GLY A 374 32.00 16.57 13.48
CA GLY A 374 32.22 15.66 14.59
C GLY A 374 31.18 14.52 14.69
N ILE A 375 30.24 14.41 13.75
CA ILE A 375 29.57 13.14 13.53
C ILE A 375 30.67 12.27 12.94
N PRO A 376 31.16 11.27 13.71
CA PRO A 376 32.13 10.38 13.16
C PRO A 376 31.53 9.85 11.84
N GLN A 377 32.28 9.99 10.75
CA GLN A 377 32.06 9.10 9.60
C GLN A 377 31.76 7.74 10.22
N PRO A 378 30.75 6.99 9.74
CA PRO A 378 30.45 5.68 10.31
C PRO A 378 31.78 4.90 10.33
N ALA A 379 32.48 5.10 11.43
CA ALA A 379 33.76 4.47 11.67
C ALA A 379 33.47 3.04 11.98
N GLY A 380 34.22 2.15 11.44
CA GLY A 380 34.14 0.73 11.46
C GLY A 380 34.03 -0.02 12.79
N GLU A 381 33.35 0.57 13.77
CA GLU A 381 33.07 -0.07 15.04
C GLU A 381 31.67 -0.70 15.12
N TYR A 382 30.85 -0.54 14.07
CA TYR A 382 29.50 -1.10 14.01
C TYR A 382 29.44 -2.24 13.00
N ASP A 383 28.97 -3.37 13.44
CA ASP A 383 28.55 -4.48 12.58
C ASP A 383 27.22 -4.13 11.94
N TYR A 384 27.29 -3.61 10.71
CA TYR A 384 26.11 -3.11 9.99
C TYR A 384 25.34 -4.21 9.24
N ASP A 385 26.01 -5.32 8.96
CA ASP A 385 25.44 -6.42 8.20
C ASP A 385 25.16 -7.66 9.05
N GLY A 386 25.51 -7.60 10.35
CA GLY A 386 25.27 -8.72 11.27
C GLY A 386 26.18 -9.91 11.07
N ASP A 387 27.32 -9.71 10.38
CA ASP A 387 28.30 -10.78 10.12
C ASP A 387 29.22 -11.08 11.33
N GLY A 388 29.05 -10.34 12.41
CA GLY A 388 29.84 -10.44 13.64
C GLY A 388 31.21 -9.79 13.56
N ARG A 389 31.47 -9.00 12.52
CA ARG A 389 32.71 -8.24 12.34
C ARG A 389 32.42 -6.75 12.26
N PRO A 390 33.08 -5.91 13.08
CA PRO A 390 32.96 -4.48 12.90
C PRO A 390 33.50 -4.08 11.53
N GLY A 391 32.79 -3.26 10.80
CA GLY A 391 33.24 -2.68 9.53
C GLY A 391 34.61 -2.04 9.71
N GLY A 392 35.51 -2.24 8.74
CA GLY A 392 36.91 -1.81 8.82
C GLY A 392 37.06 -0.31 8.99
N ALA A 393 38.22 0.13 9.46
CA ALA A 393 38.61 1.54 9.66
C ALA A 393 38.48 2.33 8.34
N GLY A 394 37.37 3.03 8.16
CA GLY A 394 36.98 3.69 6.92
C GLY A 394 35.50 3.51 6.60
N GLY A 395 34.79 2.67 7.32
CA GLY A 395 33.34 2.58 7.51
C GLY A 395 32.45 2.81 6.30
N ARG A 396 32.85 2.32 5.12
CA ARG A 396 32.05 2.42 3.90
C ARG A 396 31.50 1.08 3.44
N GLU A 397 31.43 0.11 4.34
CA GLU A 397 30.74 -1.13 4.00
C GLU A 397 29.26 -0.88 3.85
N PRO A 398 28.67 -1.35 2.75
CA PRO A 398 27.24 -1.18 2.56
C PRO A 398 26.49 -1.99 3.60
N LEU A 399 25.54 -1.36 4.28
CA LEU A 399 24.53 -2.09 5.04
C LEU A 399 23.76 -3.01 4.13
N VAL A 400 23.58 -4.23 4.55
CA VAL A 400 22.78 -5.20 3.83
C VAL A 400 21.35 -5.17 4.37
N VAL A 401 20.37 -5.02 3.49
CA VAL A 401 18.97 -5.25 3.84
C VAL A 401 18.75 -6.76 3.91
N ASP A 402 18.13 -7.21 4.97
CA ASP A 402 17.82 -8.62 5.15
C ASP A 402 17.03 -9.16 3.96
N ASP A 403 17.49 -10.29 3.43
CA ASP A 403 16.91 -11.00 2.28
C ASP A 403 16.28 -12.33 2.67
N THR A 404 16.05 -12.55 3.96
CA THR A 404 15.41 -13.76 4.47
C THR A 404 14.01 -13.93 3.89
N PRO A 405 13.67 -15.09 3.32
CA PRO A 405 12.33 -15.37 2.83
C PRO A 405 11.29 -15.29 3.95
N PHE A 406 10.09 -14.83 3.60
CA PHE A 406 8.98 -14.72 4.54
C PHE A 406 7.64 -15.13 3.90
N LEU A 407 6.69 -15.50 4.75
CA LEU A 407 5.34 -15.91 4.33
C LEU A 407 4.34 -14.78 4.63
N LYS A 408 3.43 -14.56 3.70
CA LYS A 408 2.16 -13.84 3.94
C LYS A 408 1.01 -14.76 3.60
N TRP A 409 -0.09 -14.69 4.34
CA TRP A 409 -1.26 -15.51 4.05
C TRP A 409 -2.57 -14.91 4.54
N VAL A 410 -3.65 -15.36 3.92
CA VAL A 410 -5.04 -15.03 4.27
C VAL A 410 -5.85 -16.30 4.34
N LEU A 411 -6.63 -16.43 5.40
CA LEU A 411 -7.66 -17.45 5.53
C LEU A 411 -9.00 -16.74 5.78
N GLY A 412 -9.97 -16.94 4.90
CA GLY A 412 -11.30 -16.31 4.99
C GLY A 412 -12.40 -17.34 4.98
N LEU A 413 -13.47 -17.03 5.72
CA LEU A 413 -14.73 -17.76 5.74
C LEU A 413 -15.86 -16.76 5.55
N ASP A 414 -16.88 -17.14 4.79
CA ASP A 414 -18.07 -16.32 4.62
C ASP A 414 -19.36 -17.15 4.64
N TYR A 415 -20.44 -16.48 5.03
CA TYR A 415 -21.74 -17.09 5.11
C TYR A 415 -22.87 -16.07 4.88
N THR A 416 -23.91 -16.49 4.17
CA THR A 416 -25.09 -15.66 3.91
C THR A 416 -26.29 -16.21 4.68
N PHE A 417 -26.83 -15.42 5.62
CA PHE A 417 -28.04 -15.74 6.37
C PHE A 417 -29.27 -15.22 5.63
N GLY A 418 -29.98 -16.12 4.96
CA GLY A 418 -31.13 -15.76 4.13
C GLY A 418 -30.75 -14.75 3.04
N GLU A 419 -31.60 -13.75 2.79
CA GLU A 419 -31.42 -12.76 1.72
C GLU A 419 -30.85 -11.42 2.23
N HIS A 420 -30.71 -11.26 3.55
CA HIS A 420 -30.50 -9.94 4.17
C HIS A 420 -29.17 -9.75 4.84
N VAL A 421 -28.52 -10.82 5.29
CA VAL A 421 -27.30 -10.70 6.08
C VAL A 421 -26.19 -11.54 5.47
N TYR A 422 -25.11 -10.90 5.08
CA TYR A 422 -23.87 -11.54 4.69
C TYR A 422 -22.80 -11.25 5.75
N VAL A 423 -22.04 -12.25 6.13
CA VAL A 423 -20.91 -12.12 7.08
C VAL A 423 -19.65 -12.72 6.48
N ASN A 424 -18.54 -12.09 6.77
CA ASN A 424 -17.20 -12.50 6.34
C ASN A 424 -16.25 -12.35 7.52
N ALA A 425 -15.40 -13.35 7.74
CA ALA A 425 -14.34 -13.32 8.74
C ALA A 425 -13.03 -13.80 8.12
N MET A 426 -11.96 -13.02 8.28
CA MET A 426 -10.66 -13.38 7.74
C MET A 426 -9.58 -13.24 8.79
N TRP A 427 -8.58 -14.11 8.70
CA TRP A 427 -7.29 -13.95 9.37
C TRP A 427 -6.25 -13.63 8.32
N VAL A 428 -5.56 -12.51 8.51
CA VAL A 428 -4.55 -12.00 7.60
C VAL A 428 -3.21 -11.96 8.34
N HIS A 429 -2.19 -12.59 7.77
CA HIS A 429 -0.82 -12.50 8.23
C HIS A 429 0.00 -11.68 7.23
N GLY A 430 0.39 -10.48 7.62
CA GLY A 430 1.11 -9.51 6.80
C GLY A 430 0.21 -8.70 5.86
N LEU A 431 0.04 -7.40 6.17
CA LEU A 431 -0.63 -6.46 5.28
C LEU A 431 0.24 -6.12 4.05
N VAL A 432 -0.35 -5.48 3.06
CA VAL A 432 0.31 -5.11 1.80
C VAL A 432 1.54 -4.22 2.03
N ASP A 433 1.47 -3.30 2.97
CA ASP A 433 2.53 -2.36 3.35
C ASP A 433 3.60 -2.95 4.27
N GLU A 434 3.48 -4.21 4.68
CA GLU A 434 4.43 -4.88 5.55
C GLU A 434 5.44 -5.71 4.78
N TYR A 435 6.70 -5.60 5.19
CA TYR A 435 7.83 -6.33 4.61
C TYR A 435 8.52 -7.14 5.69
N GLY A 436 8.49 -8.46 5.52
CA GLY A 436 8.86 -9.41 6.56
C GLY A 436 10.26 -10.00 6.46
N ALA A 437 11.11 -9.48 5.57
CA ALA A 437 12.48 -9.97 5.47
C ALA A 437 13.24 -9.73 6.78
N GLY A 438 14.02 -10.72 7.20
CA GLY A 438 14.75 -10.70 8.46
C GLY A 438 14.48 -11.93 9.31
N ASP A 439 14.65 -11.84 10.60
CA ASP A 439 14.67 -12.95 11.55
C ASP A 439 13.30 -13.56 11.91
N TRP A 440 12.35 -13.62 10.99
CA TRP A 440 11.00 -14.16 11.24
C TRP A 440 11.00 -15.63 11.71
N ILE A 441 12.05 -16.42 11.37
CA ILE A 441 12.21 -17.82 11.79
C ILE A 441 12.80 -17.92 13.21
N LYS A 442 13.47 -16.86 13.67
CA LYS A 442 14.09 -16.77 14.99
C LYS A 442 13.25 -15.94 15.91
N GLU A 443 12.45 -16.48 16.77
CA GLU A 443 11.81 -15.79 17.89
C GLU A 443 11.14 -14.42 17.61
N GLY A 444 10.48 -14.23 16.48
CA GLY A 444 9.68 -13.03 16.27
C GLY A 444 10.54 -11.74 16.23
N TYR A 445 10.95 -11.40 15.05
CA TYR A 445 11.63 -10.16 14.78
C TYR A 445 10.69 -8.98 14.95
N VAL A 446 11.00 -8.07 15.86
CA VAL A 446 10.13 -6.96 16.21
C VAL A 446 10.67 -5.64 15.67
N VAL A 447 9.80 -4.88 15.03
CA VAL A 447 10.09 -3.52 14.61
C VAL A 447 9.98 -2.61 15.82
N ARG A 448 11.07 -1.90 16.11
CA ARG A 448 11.12 -0.91 17.16
C ARG A 448 10.14 0.22 16.83
N GLN A 449 9.19 0.48 17.68
CA GLN A 449 8.41 1.71 17.67
C GLN A 449 8.88 2.60 18.79
N SER A 450 9.55 3.70 18.45
CA SER A 450 9.93 4.69 19.43
C SER A 450 8.67 5.33 20.00
N GLY A 451 8.42 5.13 21.28
CA GLY A 451 7.39 5.84 22.01
C GLY A 451 8.00 7.05 22.72
N VAL A 452 7.29 8.17 22.76
CA VAL A 452 7.59 9.22 23.73
C VAL A 452 7.03 8.75 25.05
N VAL A 453 7.88 8.47 26.03
CA VAL A 453 7.50 8.17 27.39
C VAL A 453 7.81 9.39 28.23
N ASP A 454 6.79 10.00 28.83
CA ASP A 454 6.89 11.17 29.73
C ASP A 454 7.70 12.35 29.16
N GLY A 455 7.60 12.62 27.86
CA GLY A 455 8.28 13.73 27.20
C GLY A 455 9.78 13.51 26.92
N ALA A 456 10.33 12.35 27.29
CA ALA A 456 11.71 12.00 26.99
C ALA A 456 11.80 11.21 25.68
N ASN A 457 12.67 11.63 24.78
CA ASN A 457 12.96 10.91 23.56
C ASN A 457 13.70 9.60 23.88
N VAL A 458 13.21 8.45 23.42
CA VAL A 458 13.83 7.12 23.63
C VAL A 458 15.29 7.08 23.17
N LEU A 459 15.65 7.94 22.22
CA LEU A 459 17.03 8.08 21.73
C LEU A 459 18.02 8.58 22.81
N ALA A 460 17.60 9.47 23.68
CA ALA A 460 18.41 9.89 24.84
C ALA A 460 18.73 8.70 25.76
N CYS A 461 17.95 7.66 25.67
CA CYS A 461 18.04 6.46 26.45
C CYS A 461 19.23 5.58 26.15
N THR A 462 19.65 5.48 24.90
CA THR A 462 20.77 4.61 24.51
C THR A 462 22.12 5.14 25.01
N LEU A 463 22.19 6.43 25.33
CA LEU A 463 23.40 7.12 25.78
C LEU A 463 23.45 7.39 27.30
N ALA A 464 22.30 7.38 27.97
CA ALA A 464 22.27 7.60 29.42
C ALA A 464 22.75 6.36 30.16
N LYS A 465 23.93 6.44 30.74
CA LYS A 465 24.49 5.38 31.60
C LYS A 465 23.71 5.17 32.91
N ASN A 466 22.79 6.05 33.21
CA ASN A 466 22.00 6.04 34.45
C ASN A 466 20.51 5.92 34.09
N GLY A 467 20.05 4.71 33.99
CA GLY A 467 18.80 4.12 33.61
C GLY A 467 17.44 4.75 33.94
N GLU A 468 17.38 5.95 34.53
CA GLU A 468 16.10 6.54 34.92
C GLU A 468 15.26 7.13 33.77
N MET A 469 15.89 7.51 32.65
CA MET A 469 15.17 8.14 31.51
C MET A 469 14.82 7.21 30.36
N CYS A 470 15.19 5.94 30.42
CA CYS A 470 15.09 4.98 29.33
C CYS A 470 14.25 3.77 29.64
N SER A 471 13.18 3.97 30.31
CA SER A 471 12.49 2.86 30.92
C SER A 471 11.65 2.01 29.97
N ARG A 472 11.27 2.52 28.78
CA ARG A 472 10.25 1.82 28.01
C ARG A 472 10.44 1.95 26.49
N GLU A 473 10.54 0.82 25.83
CA GLU A 473 10.55 0.71 24.37
C GLU A 473 9.51 -0.31 23.93
N ILE A 474 8.70 0.05 22.92
CA ILE A 474 7.68 -0.85 22.39
C ILE A 474 8.11 -1.34 21.02
N LEU A 475 8.13 -2.65 20.87
CA LEU A 475 8.55 -3.37 19.68
C LEU A 475 7.34 -4.06 19.05
N ARG A 476 7.32 -4.14 17.73
CA ARG A 476 6.28 -4.80 16.96
C ARG A 476 6.90 -5.78 15.96
N PRO A 477 6.30 -6.97 15.73
CA PRO A 477 6.70 -7.85 14.64
C PRO A 477 6.64 -7.15 13.28
N ARG A 478 7.49 -7.52 12.35
CA ARG A 478 7.52 -6.97 10.99
C ARG A 478 6.27 -7.34 10.22
N LEU A 479 5.78 -8.56 10.38
CA LEU A 479 4.49 -9.01 9.88
C LEU A 479 3.52 -9.09 11.05
N GLY A 480 2.41 -8.41 10.91
CA GLY A 480 1.33 -8.46 11.90
C GLY A 480 0.32 -9.55 11.59
N ASP A 481 -0.45 -9.89 12.60
CA ASP A 481 -1.64 -10.73 12.49
C ASP A 481 -2.90 -9.88 12.66
N TYR A 482 -3.87 -10.05 11.76
CA TYR A 482 -5.07 -9.23 11.74
C TYR A 482 -6.31 -10.11 11.64
N VAL A 483 -7.32 -9.77 12.42
CA VAL A 483 -8.66 -10.34 12.29
C VAL A 483 -9.55 -9.30 11.59
N VAL A 484 -10.07 -9.69 10.44
CA VAL A 484 -10.96 -8.86 9.63
C VAL A 484 -12.37 -9.41 9.74
N LEU A 485 -13.32 -8.57 10.07
CA LEU A 485 -14.73 -8.94 10.14
C LEU A 485 -15.55 -7.98 9.26
N GLY A 486 -16.37 -8.54 8.39
CA GLY A 486 -17.31 -7.82 7.54
C GLY A 486 -18.71 -8.32 7.76
N ALA A 487 -19.69 -7.41 7.78
CA ALA A 487 -21.11 -7.75 7.79
C ALA A 487 -21.89 -6.74 6.96
N ASP A 488 -22.68 -7.25 6.01
CA ASP A 488 -23.60 -6.46 5.19
C ASP A 488 -25.03 -6.78 5.60
N PHE A 489 -25.80 -5.75 5.95
CA PHE A 489 -27.22 -5.85 6.30
C PHE A 489 -28.05 -5.15 5.23
N LYS A 490 -28.78 -5.93 4.44
CA LYS A 490 -29.63 -5.42 3.37
C LYS A 490 -31.04 -5.15 3.87
N PHE A 491 -31.61 -4.00 3.50
CA PHE A 491 -32.96 -3.58 3.90
C PHE A 491 -33.69 -2.89 2.73
N ALA A 492 -34.93 -2.49 2.92
CA ALA A 492 -35.76 -1.82 1.91
C ALA A 492 -35.78 -2.55 0.55
N ASN A 493 -36.03 -3.86 0.55
CA ASN A 493 -35.96 -4.74 -0.64
C ASN A 493 -34.59 -4.65 -1.33
N GLN A 494 -33.53 -4.69 -0.55
CA GLN A 494 -32.13 -4.61 -0.99
C GLN A 494 -31.70 -3.25 -1.60
N ALA A 495 -32.58 -2.25 -1.59
CA ALA A 495 -32.21 -0.89 -2.01
C ALA A 495 -31.29 -0.20 -1.01
N GLY A 496 -31.40 -0.53 0.27
CA GLY A 496 -30.51 -0.05 1.32
C GLY A 496 -29.57 -1.14 1.81
N MET A 497 -28.35 -0.76 2.15
CA MET A 497 -27.35 -1.63 2.74
C MET A 497 -26.60 -0.88 3.85
N PHE A 498 -26.51 -1.51 5.00
CA PHE A 498 -25.58 -1.10 6.06
C PHE A 498 -24.44 -2.10 6.10
N ARG A 499 -23.23 -1.60 5.84
CA ARG A 499 -21.98 -2.36 5.94
C ARG A 499 -21.24 -1.99 7.20
N LEU A 500 -20.79 -2.99 7.93
CA LEU A 500 -19.83 -2.84 9.01
C LEU A 500 -18.59 -3.66 8.68
N PHE A 501 -17.46 -3.01 8.50
CA PHE A 501 -16.18 -3.65 8.26
C PHE A 501 -15.19 -3.26 9.34
N THR A 502 -14.43 -4.21 9.86
CA THR A 502 -13.48 -3.96 10.95
C THR A 502 -12.18 -4.72 10.71
N ILE A 503 -11.06 -4.11 11.10
CA ILE A 503 -9.75 -4.76 11.14
C ILE A 503 -9.20 -4.61 12.56
N LEU A 504 -9.08 -5.71 13.27
CA LEU A 504 -8.45 -5.79 14.58
C LEU A 504 -7.00 -6.22 14.40
N ASP A 505 -6.05 -5.45 14.92
CA ASP A 505 -4.66 -5.85 15.03
C ASP A 505 -4.53 -6.85 16.18
N ALA A 506 -4.32 -8.12 15.83
CA ALA A 506 -4.15 -9.22 16.78
C ALA A 506 -2.66 -9.45 17.11
N THR A 507 -1.78 -8.59 16.64
CA THR A 507 -0.33 -8.71 16.83
C THR A 507 0.06 -8.36 18.25
N PRO A 508 0.71 -9.26 19.02
CA PRO A 508 1.25 -8.91 20.31
C PRO A 508 2.42 -7.93 20.17
N LEU A 509 2.43 -6.91 21.00
CA LEU A 509 3.56 -6.00 21.12
C LEU A 509 4.51 -6.49 22.22
N VAL A 510 5.77 -6.11 22.13
CA VAL A 510 6.77 -6.39 23.15
C VAL A 510 7.25 -5.08 23.76
N GLU A 511 7.13 -4.96 25.06
CA GLU A 511 7.70 -3.88 25.83
C GLU A 511 9.06 -4.30 26.35
N GLU A 512 10.09 -3.53 26.06
CA GLU A 512 11.40 -3.63 26.66
C GLU A 512 11.59 -2.52 27.69
N THR A 513 11.93 -2.89 28.92
CA THR A 513 12.28 -1.95 30.00
C THR A 513 13.67 -2.28 30.50
N TRP A 514 14.39 -1.26 30.97
CA TRP A 514 15.66 -1.47 31.66
C TRP A 514 15.41 -1.71 33.13
N ASP A 515 15.86 -2.85 33.66
CA ASP A 515 15.86 -3.14 35.06
C ASP A 515 17.19 -2.66 35.67
N ASN A 516 17.11 -1.63 36.51
CA ASN A 516 18.28 -1.03 37.16
C ASN A 516 18.90 -1.94 38.22
N ASP A 517 18.10 -2.79 38.86
CA ASP A 517 18.56 -3.66 39.95
C ASP A 517 19.36 -4.84 39.40
N GLU A 518 18.95 -5.37 38.25
CA GLU A 518 19.61 -6.49 37.60
C GLU A 518 20.56 -6.07 36.47
N GLY A 519 20.55 -4.79 36.07
CA GLY A 519 21.38 -4.25 34.99
C GLY A 519 21.11 -4.89 33.64
N LYS A 520 19.88 -5.35 33.41
CA LYS A 520 19.47 -6.03 32.17
C LYS A 520 18.18 -5.49 31.60
N ARG A 521 17.95 -5.76 30.32
CA ARG A 521 16.65 -5.51 29.67
C ARG A 521 15.66 -6.61 30.05
N VAL A 522 14.49 -6.20 30.46
CA VAL A 522 13.34 -7.07 30.73
C VAL A 522 12.31 -6.88 29.63
N ARG A 523 11.80 -8.00 29.09
CA ARG A 523 10.77 -8.03 28.04
C ARG A 523 9.43 -8.44 28.64
N ARG A 524 8.38 -7.69 28.31
CA ARG A 524 6.99 -8.02 28.61
C ARG A 524 6.16 -8.01 27.32
N THR A 525 5.36 -9.06 27.13
CA THR A 525 4.39 -9.08 26.03
C THR A 525 3.16 -8.28 26.39
N ILE A 526 2.75 -7.36 25.50
CA ILE A 526 1.51 -6.60 25.61
C ILE A 526 0.47 -7.31 24.73
N SER A 527 -0.61 -7.78 25.38
CA SER A 527 -1.70 -8.42 24.66
C SER A 527 -2.44 -7.44 23.75
N PRO A 528 -2.78 -7.80 22.50
CA PRO A 528 -3.58 -6.97 21.62
C PRO A 528 -5.00 -6.71 22.11
N LEU A 529 -5.49 -7.52 23.06
CA LEU A 529 -6.80 -7.34 23.70
C LEU A 529 -6.74 -6.47 24.97
N SER A 530 -5.55 -6.05 25.40
CA SER A 530 -5.39 -5.12 26.52
C SER A 530 -5.62 -3.68 26.10
N ALA A 531 -5.96 -2.79 27.03
CA ALA A 531 -6.08 -1.35 26.75
C ALA A 531 -4.78 -0.71 26.24
N GLU A 532 -3.62 -1.33 26.48
CA GLU A 532 -2.32 -0.87 26.02
C GLU A 532 -2.02 -1.33 24.59
N GLY A 533 -2.40 -2.57 24.23
CA GLY A 533 -2.12 -3.14 22.89
C GLY A 533 -3.26 -3.04 21.90
N PHE A 534 -4.45 -2.64 22.35
CA PHE A 534 -5.62 -2.58 21.48
C PHE A 534 -5.45 -1.62 20.30
N SER A 535 -5.75 -2.13 19.11
CA SER A 535 -5.60 -1.40 17.85
C SER A 535 -6.62 -1.91 16.83
N MET A 536 -7.51 -1.03 16.36
CA MET A 536 -8.60 -1.43 15.46
C MET A 536 -9.01 -0.31 14.52
N VAL A 537 -9.43 -0.68 13.32
CA VAL A 537 -10.17 0.17 12.38
C VAL A 537 -11.61 -0.32 12.30
N ILE A 538 -12.56 0.60 12.37
CA ILE A 538 -13.99 0.35 12.16
C ILE A 538 -14.47 1.21 10.99
N PHE A 539 -15.13 0.57 10.06
CA PHE A 539 -15.67 1.20 8.86
C PHE A 539 -17.18 0.92 8.74
N PRO A 540 -18.05 1.74 9.37
CA PRO A 540 -19.48 1.72 9.11
C PRO A 540 -19.80 2.53 7.85
N GLU A 541 -20.59 1.96 6.94
CA GLU A 541 -21.09 2.60 5.72
C GLU A 541 -22.58 2.30 5.55
N LEU A 542 -23.33 3.32 5.21
CA LEU A 542 -24.73 3.23 4.84
C LEU A 542 -24.88 3.64 3.39
N ASP A 543 -25.39 2.72 2.55
CA ASP A 543 -25.66 2.93 1.15
C ASP A 543 -27.15 2.85 0.86
N TYR A 544 -27.62 3.67 -0.06
CA TYR A 544 -28.97 3.58 -0.59
C TYR A 544 -29.01 3.81 -2.10
N ASN A 545 -29.49 2.80 -2.83
CA ASN A 545 -29.68 2.83 -4.28
C ASN A 545 -31.15 3.13 -4.61
N PHE A 546 -31.38 4.23 -5.33
CA PHE A 546 -32.72 4.69 -5.68
C PHE A 546 -33.34 3.96 -6.88
N GLY A 547 -32.62 3.01 -7.50
CA GLY A 547 -33.10 2.23 -8.64
C GLY A 547 -33.13 2.96 -9.98
N ASN A 548 -32.73 4.24 -10.01
CA ASN A 548 -32.69 5.09 -11.20
C ASN A 548 -31.26 5.49 -11.59
N GLY A 549 -30.27 4.75 -11.13
CA GLY A 549 -28.83 5.04 -11.31
C GLY A 549 -28.22 5.90 -10.22
N LEU A 550 -29.03 6.54 -9.35
CA LEU A 550 -28.56 7.32 -8.22
C LEU A 550 -28.30 6.44 -6.99
N GLU A 551 -27.13 6.59 -6.41
CA GLU A 551 -26.68 5.94 -5.18
C GLU A 551 -26.10 6.99 -4.24
N LEU A 552 -26.50 6.98 -2.99
CA LEU A 552 -25.96 7.83 -1.94
C LEU A 552 -25.33 6.96 -0.86
N ALA A 553 -24.13 7.31 -0.43
CA ALA A 553 -23.43 6.64 0.65
C ALA A 553 -22.94 7.65 1.70
N ALA A 554 -22.92 7.23 2.95
CA ALA A 554 -22.32 7.96 4.04
C ALA A 554 -21.68 6.99 5.03
N GLY A 555 -20.53 7.35 5.57
CA GLY A 555 -19.83 6.47 6.50
C GLY A 555 -18.67 7.14 7.21
N ALA A 556 -17.92 6.32 7.92
CA ALA A 556 -16.75 6.77 8.66
C ALA A 556 -15.63 5.71 8.59
N LEU A 557 -14.40 6.16 8.67
CA LEU A 557 -13.23 5.35 9.01
C LEU A 557 -12.79 5.77 10.40
N LEU A 558 -12.99 4.92 11.40
CA LEU A 558 -12.65 5.17 12.78
C LEU A 558 -11.41 4.37 13.16
N GLN A 559 -10.34 5.06 13.52
CA GLN A 559 -9.08 4.46 13.93
C GLN A 559 -8.96 4.53 15.45
N LEU A 560 -8.73 3.39 16.08
CA LEU A 560 -8.67 3.23 17.52
C LEU A 560 -7.35 2.58 17.91
N GLY A 561 -6.71 3.11 18.96
CA GLY A 561 -5.47 2.55 19.49
C GLY A 561 -4.59 3.62 20.14
N LYS A 562 -3.48 3.16 20.71
CA LYS A 562 -2.44 4.05 21.23
C LYS A 562 -1.53 4.52 20.09
N PRO A 563 -0.83 5.67 20.19
CA PRO A 563 0.04 6.18 19.14
C PRO A 563 1.15 5.23 18.67
N TYR A 564 1.47 4.20 19.43
CA TYR A 564 2.47 3.18 19.12
C TYR A 564 1.87 1.89 18.57
N THR A 565 0.56 1.82 18.36
CA THR A 565 -0.12 0.68 17.74
C THR A 565 -0.38 0.93 16.25
N LYS A 566 -0.64 -0.12 15.47
CA LYS A 566 -0.80 -0.02 14.00
C LYS A 566 -1.83 1.04 13.59
N PHE A 567 -3.04 0.99 14.12
CA PHE A 567 -4.13 1.87 13.73
C PHE A 567 -4.32 3.10 14.61
N GLY A 568 -3.63 3.16 15.75
CA GLY A 568 -3.59 4.36 16.60
C GLY A 568 -2.47 5.32 16.22
N SER A 569 -1.54 4.90 15.35
CA SER A 569 -0.43 5.72 14.89
C SER A 569 -0.90 6.90 14.03
N PRO A 570 -0.33 8.11 14.21
CA PRO A 570 -0.61 9.26 13.35
C PRO A 570 -0.36 8.99 11.86
N GLU A 571 0.57 8.09 11.53
CA GLU A 571 0.96 7.74 10.17
C GLU A 571 -0.17 7.06 9.38
N THR A 572 -1.18 6.52 10.05
CA THR A 572 -2.37 5.96 9.41
C THR A 572 -3.40 7.01 8.97
N GLY A 573 -3.19 8.29 9.31
CA GLY A 573 -3.98 9.42 8.80
C GLY A 573 -5.15 9.85 9.67
N GLY A 574 -5.49 9.12 10.74
CA GLY A 574 -6.56 9.45 11.68
C GLY A 574 -7.98 9.16 11.17
N SER A 575 -8.95 9.36 12.05
CA SER A 575 -10.35 9.08 11.76
C SER A 575 -10.97 10.11 10.81
N THR A 576 -11.78 9.61 9.86
CA THR A 576 -12.46 10.44 8.85
C THR A 576 -13.94 10.06 8.73
N VAL A 577 -14.75 11.01 8.29
CA VAL A 577 -16.14 10.78 7.87
C VAL A 577 -16.29 11.19 6.42
N PHE A 578 -17.21 10.55 5.70
CA PHE A 578 -17.42 10.84 4.29
C PHE A 578 -18.89 10.78 3.88
N THR A 579 -19.16 11.45 2.76
CA THR A 579 -20.40 11.31 2.00
C THR A 579 -20.05 11.14 0.53
N ARG A 580 -20.80 10.28 -0.16
CA ARG A 580 -20.64 10.00 -1.58
C ARG A 580 -21.98 10.03 -2.28
N ALA A 581 -22.04 10.72 -3.41
CA ALA A 581 -23.15 10.64 -4.34
C ALA A 581 -22.62 10.12 -5.67
N LYS A 582 -23.29 9.12 -6.25
CA LYS A 582 -22.91 8.48 -7.50
C LYS A 582 -24.15 8.34 -8.37
N TYR A 583 -24.02 8.71 -9.64
CA TYR A 583 -25.01 8.45 -10.67
C TYR A 583 -24.38 7.66 -11.80
N SER A 584 -24.98 6.50 -12.13
CA SER A 584 -24.54 5.61 -13.21
C SER A 584 -25.55 5.63 -14.36
N PHE A 585 -25.07 5.65 -15.59
CA PHE A 585 -25.87 5.74 -16.82
C PHE A 585 -25.29 4.89 -17.94
#